data_6299df8c9f7ce44553a850ee1b73e27b
#
_entry.id   6299df8c9f7ce44553a850ee1b73e27b
#
_cell.length_a   1.000
_cell.length_b   1.000
_cell.length_c   1.000
_cell.angle_alpha   90.00
_cell.angle_beta   90.00
_cell.angle_gamma   90.00
#
_symmetry.space_group_name_H-M   'P 1'
#
loop_
_entity.id
_entity.type
_entity.pdbx_description
1 polymer ?
#
loop_
_entity_poly.entity_id
_entity_poly.type
_entity_poly.pdbx_seq_one_letter_code
_entity_poly.pdbx_strand_id
1 'polypeptide(L)'
;KAREGVMEFLLINHPLDCPICDQGGECDLQDQAVAYGVDFSRYREPKRAAEDLDLGPLVETHMTRCISCTRCVRFTTEVAGITQMGQTGRGEDSEITSYLAETLNTELQGNIIDLCPVGALTSKPYAFTARSWELEKTDSIDVMDALGSNIRLDCKGREIMRILPRNNDSVNEEWISDKTRFVFDGLRRQRLDRPYVRRNGQLVPVSWEEALEEAINAIKGKKIASVVGDLVSTESIYALKRLSDGLNGTYECRVDGSCLPVSDRSGYVGNAKISDLDGSDNIILIGTNPKIESPVFNARIRKAWLNGAKIKLIGPNVDLTYEYSCLGSGREDIENLINDKNFILSNKSIIILGQGALADTDGFSVLQAVKKLVETFNCKLLILHVSASRVGAMDIGFTHPEGIDRALDGADVIFNVGMDEFELPKDCVVIYQGSHGDRGAHRADIIFPSACYTEETGIYVNTEGRPQLALRANFAPGDAKENWAIIRALSGKLNCDLGFNSLSELQSQLFDAFPHISKLNEISKSEWLNSDFKGFSSNLPFKVYYENFYKTNPIARASLILNNLSKSKNADNQIRAAE
;
A
#
# COMPACT_ATOMS: atom_id res chain seq x y z
N LYS A 1 -26.35 22.60 -31.05
CA LYS A 1 -27.77 22.21 -30.79
C LYS A 1 -27.89 20.90 -30.00
N ALA A 2 -27.38 19.74 -30.51
CA ALA A 2 -27.57 18.47 -29.84
C ALA A 2 -26.92 18.48 -28.43
N ARG A 3 -25.65 18.94 -28.30
CA ARG A 3 -24.96 19.07 -27.02
C ARG A 3 -25.65 20.06 -26.08
N GLU A 4 -26.12 21.22 -26.61
CA GLU A 4 -26.89 22.19 -25.83
C GLU A 4 -28.17 21.55 -25.26
N GLY A 5 -28.92 20.79 -26.10
CA GLY A 5 -30.12 20.09 -25.63
C GLY A 5 -29.85 19.03 -24.58
N VAL A 6 -28.73 18.28 -24.70
CA VAL A 6 -28.31 17.31 -23.67
C VAL A 6 -27.94 18.02 -22.37
N MET A 7 -27.19 19.13 -22.45
CA MET A 7 -26.84 19.93 -21.27
C MET A 7 -28.08 20.51 -20.58
N GLU A 8 -29.01 21.05 -21.34
CA GLU A 8 -30.28 21.55 -20.81
C GLU A 8 -31.05 20.43 -20.09
N PHE A 9 -31.12 19.24 -20.70
CA PHE A 9 -31.76 18.09 -20.09
C PHE A 9 -31.11 17.63 -18.79
N LEU A 10 -29.78 17.58 -18.72
CA LEU A 10 -29.03 17.23 -17.48
C LEU A 10 -29.20 18.27 -16.37
N LEU A 11 -29.40 19.55 -16.73
CA LEU A 11 -29.55 20.65 -15.78
C LEU A 11 -31.00 20.85 -15.28
N ILE A 12 -32.00 20.26 -15.91
CA ILE A 12 -33.44 20.42 -15.56
C ILE A 12 -33.62 20.17 -14.04
N ASN A 13 -33.21 19.02 -13.54
CA ASN A 13 -33.39 18.64 -12.16
C ASN A 13 -32.13 18.86 -11.28
N HIS A 14 -31.02 19.31 -11.89
CA HIS A 14 -29.81 19.55 -11.11
C HIS A 14 -29.95 20.79 -10.21
N PRO A 15 -29.67 20.71 -8.88
CA PRO A 15 -29.84 21.83 -7.96
C PRO A 15 -28.77 22.90 -8.18
N LEU A 16 -29.06 24.14 -7.76
CA LEU A 16 -28.13 25.28 -7.83
C LEU A 16 -27.16 25.31 -6.63
N ASP A 17 -26.51 24.18 -6.36
CA ASP A 17 -25.69 23.93 -5.18
C ASP A 17 -24.20 24.21 -5.37
N CYS A 18 -23.73 24.66 -6.54
CA CYS A 18 -22.29 24.82 -6.80
C CYS A 18 -21.51 25.54 -5.69
N PRO A 19 -22.05 26.61 -5.06
CA PRO A 19 -21.34 27.30 -3.97
C PRO A 19 -21.10 26.45 -2.71
N ILE A 20 -21.97 25.46 -2.46
CA ILE A 20 -21.92 24.56 -1.29
C ILE A 20 -21.54 23.13 -1.68
N CYS A 21 -21.30 22.85 -2.95
CA CYS A 21 -20.96 21.54 -3.46
C CYS A 21 -19.42 21.32 -3.44
N ASP A 22 -18.95 20.28 -2.79
CA ASP A 22 -17.51 19.97 -2.73
C ASP A 22 -16.89 19.62 -4.10
N GLN A 23 -17.69 19.25 -5.08
CA GLN A 23 -17.25 19.05 -6.47
C GLN A 23 -17.04 20.37 -7.23
N GLY A 24 -17.45 21.51 -6.69
CA GLY A 24 -17.32 22.83 -7.35
C GLY A 24 -15.87 23.15 -7.70
N GLY A 25 -15.60 23.42 -9.00
CA GLY A 25 -14.27 23.69 -9.55
C GLY A 25 -13.52 22.47 -10.08
N GLU A 26 -14.07 21.26 -9.90
CA GLU A 26 -13.56 20.00 -10.49
C GLU A 26 -14.72 19.08 -10.93
N CYS A 27 -15.82 19.69 -11.43
CA CYS A 27 -17.07 19.00 -11.76
C CYS A 27 -17.24 18.90 -13.29
N ASP A 28 -17.31 17.69 -13.82
CA ASP A 28 -17.50 17.44 -15.26
C ASP A 28 -18.76 18.12 -15.79
N LEU A 29 -19.86 18.08 -15.02
CA LEU A 29 -21.11 18.73 -15.42
C LEU A 29 -20.96 20.25 -15.52
N GLN A 30 -20.25 20.86 -14.56
CA GLN A 30 -19.98 22.30 -14.56
C GLN A 30 -19.15 22.73 -15.77
N ASP A 31 -18.06 21.99 -16.05
CA ASP A 31 -17.19 22.27 -17.19
C ASP A 31 -17.91 22.09 -18.53
N GLN A 32 -18.70 21.03 -18.67
CA GLN A 32 -19.52 20.81 -19.87
C GLN A 32 -20.64 21.85 -20.02
N ALA A 33 -21.23 22.33 -18.91
CA ALA A 33 -22.24 23.39 -18.94
C ALA A 33 -21.65 24.72 -19.40
N VAL A 34 -20.44 25.06 -18.97
CA VAL A 34 -19.72 26.27 -19.44
C VAL A 34 -19.35 26.15 -20.92
N ALA A 35 -18.91 24.97 -21.37
CA ALA A 35 -18.48 24.76 -22.77
C ALA A 35 -19.64 24.69 -23.78
N TYR A 36 -20.76 24.12 -23.40
CA TYR A 36 -21.86 23.76 -24.34
C TYR A 36 -23.24 24.19 -23.87
N GLY A 37 -23.42 24.68 -22.68
CA GLY A 37 -24.70 25.13 -22.13
C GLY A 37 -25.12 26.51 -22.63
N VAL A 38 -26.27 26.94 -22.14
CA VAL A 38 -26.82 28.30 -22.35
C VAL A 38 -26.90 29.01 -20.99
N ASP A 39 -26.99 30.33 -21.00
CA ASP A 39 -26.98 31.19 -19.82
C ASP A 39 -28.35 31.40 -19.16
N PHE A 40 -29.39 30.73 -19.66
CA PHE A 40 -30.74 30.81 -19.13
C PHE A 40 -31.42 29.44 -19.08
N SER A 41 -32.48 29.31 -18.26
CA SER A 41 -33.31 28.11 -18.20
C SER A 41 -34.74 28.39 -18.68
N ARG A 42 -35.28 27.47 -19.51
CA ARG A 42 -36.68 27.47 -19.93
C ARG A 42 -37.59 26.69 -18.99
N TYR A 43 -36.99 25.89 -18.09
CA TYR A 43 -37.70 25.04 -17.14
C TYR A 43 -38.36 25.89 -16.04
N ARG A 44 -39.62 25.62 -15.76
CA ARG A 44 -40.46 26.41 -14.83
C ARG A 44 -41.04 25.57 -13.69
N GLU A 45 -40.90 24.26 -13.75
CA GLU A 45 -41.38 23.34 -12.73
C GLU A 45 -40.39 23.22 -11.56
N PRO A 46 -40.85 22.77 -10.38
CA PRO A 46 -39.93 22.45 -9.26
C PRO A 46 -38.93 21.36 -9.66
N LYS A 47 -37.69 21.53 -9.26
CA LYS A 47 -36.66 20.50 -9.46
C LYS A 47 -36.95 19.30 -8.54
N ARG A 48 -36.63 18.09 -9.02
CA ARG A 48 -36.73 16.87 -8.24
C ARG A 48 -35.82 16.94 -7.00
N ALA A 49 -36.30 16.42 -5.87
CA ALA A 49 -35.48 16.12 -4.70
C ALA A 49 -35.41 14.60 -4.51
N ALA A 50 -34.25 14.08 -4.21
CA ALA A 50 -34.00 12.68 -3.90
C ALA A 50 -33.46 12.56 -2.46
N GLU A 51 -33.80 11.45 -1.80
CA GLU A 51 -33.29 11.17 -0.45
C GLU A 51 -31.80 10.80 -0.49
N ASP A 52 -31.05 11.24 0.51
CA ASP A 52 -29.65 10.90 0.66
C ASP A 52 -29.50 9.48 1.24
N LEU A 53 -28.43 8.81 0.82
CA LEU A 53 -28.12 7.44 1.26
C LEU A 53 -27.08 7.46 2.38
N ASP A 54 -27.09 6.49 3.26
CA ASP A 54 -25.96 6.19 4.12
C ASP A 54 -25.09 5.11 3.47
N LEU A 55 -23.97 5.50 2.88
CA LEU A 55 -22.97 4.59 2.29
C LEU A 55 -21.81 4.26 3.25
N GLY A 56 -21.92 4.67 4.52
CA GLY A 56 -20.89 4.43 5.52
C GLY A 56 -20.04 5.67 5.84
N PRO A 57 -18.88 5.48 6.51
CA PRO A 57 -18.11 6.60 7.07
C PRO A 57 -17.24 7.35 6.05
N LEU A 58 -17.07 6.86 4.82
CA LEU A 58 -16.14 7.42 3.84
C LEU A 58 -16.80 8.26 2.77
N VAL A 59 -18.01 7.90 2.35
CA VAL A 59 -18.71 8.54 1.24
C VAL A 59 -19.90 9.33 1.75
N GLU A 60 -19.90 10.63 1.48
CA GLU A 60 -21.05 11.52 1.69
C GLU A 60 -21.93 11.53 0.45
N THR A 61 -23.23 11.54 0.63
CA THR A 61 -24.19 11.51 -0.47
C THR A 61 -25.05 12.77 -0.51
N HIS A 62 -25.28 13.27 -1.72
CA HIS A 62 -26.23 14.33 -2.02
C HIS A 62 -26.99 13.94 -3.29
N MET A 63 -27.94 13.01 -3.14
CA MET A 63 -28.54 12.31 -4.28
C MET A 63 -29.39 13.20 -5.16
N THR A 64 -29.86 14.32 -4.67
CA THR A 64 -30.51 15.37 -5.52
C THR A 64 -29.58 15.87 -6.63
N ARG A 65 -28.23 15.82 -6.45
CA ARG A 65 -27.24 16.20 -7.47
C ARG A 65 -26.95 15.11 -8.50
N CYS A 66 -27.45 13.88 -8.26
CA CYS A 66 -27.19 12.74 -9.11
C CYS A 66 -27.80 12.91 -10.52
N ILE A 67 -27.01 12.58 -11.55
CA ILE A 67 -27.45 12.58 -12.97
C ILE A 67 -27.74 11.18 -13.49
N SER A 68 -27.86 10.20 -12.62
CA SER A 68 -28.21 8.79 -12.94
C SER A 68 -27.31 8.15 -14.01
N CYS A 69 -26.02 8.49 -14.04
CA CYS A 69 -25.05 7.99 -15.04
C CYS A 69 -24.60 6.55 -14.80
N THR A 70 -24.95 5.96 -13.64
CA THR A 70 -24.66 4.57 -13.22
C THR A 70 -23.17 4.20 -13.08
N ARG A 71 -22.22 5.14 -13.18
CA ARG A 71 -20.78 4.85 -13.04
C ARG A 71 -20.44 4.19 -11.69
N CYS A 72 -21.04 4.65 -10.58
CA CYS A 72 -20.87 4.05 -9.26
C CYS A 72 -21.40 2.61 -9.17
N VAL A 73 -22.57 2.33 -9.74
CA VAL A 73 -23.16 0.99 -9.78
C VAL A 73 -22.28 0.04 -10.60
N ARG A 74 -21.80 0.50 -11.75
CA ARG A 74 -20.92 -0.29 -12.60
C ARG A 74 -19.58 -0.57 -11.91
N PHE A 75 -18.98 0.43 -11.25
CA PHE A 75 -17.74 0.24 -10.50
C PHE A 75 -17.92 -0.79 -9.38
N THR A 76 -18.96 -0.66 -8.56
CA THR A 76 -19.19 -1.59 -7.45
C THR A 76 -19.39 -3.01 -7.97
N THR A 77 -20.09 -3.21 -9.07
CA THR A 77 -20.37 -4.53 -9.65
C THR A 77 -19.18 -5.09 -10.43
N GLU A 78 -18.58 -4.30 -11.33
CA GLU A 78 -17.56 -4.79 -12.28
C GLU A 78 -16.16 -4.81 -11.65
N VAL A 79 -15.76 -3.76 -10.91
CA VAL A 79 -14.40 -3.60 -10.36
C VAL A 79 -14.31 -4.08 -8.92
N ALA A 80 -15.14 -3.53 -8.03
CA ALA A 80 -15.09 -3.88 -6.61
C ALA A 80 -15.70 -5.27 -6.31
N GLY A 81 -16.59 -5.77 -7.16
CA GLY A 81 -17.20 -7.09 -7.05
C GLY A 81 -18.25 -7.22 -5.95
N ILE A 82 -18.94 -6.13 -5.65
CA ILE A 82 -20.05 -6.09 -4.72
C ILE A 82 -21.33 -5.61 -5.43
N THR A 83 -22.49 -6.12 -5.04
CA THR A 83 -23.80 -5.81 -5.67
C THR A 83 -24.67 -4.96 -4.76
N GLN A 84 -24.07 -4.16 -3.87
CA GLN A 84 -24.77 -3.37 -2.86
C GLN A 84 -25.41 -2.09 -3.42
N MET A 85 -25.04 -1.65 -4.62
CA MET A 85 -25.65 -0.49 -5.30
C MET A 85 -26.43 -0.91 -6.53
N GLY A 86 -27.53 -0.24 -6.77
CA GLY A 86 -28.38 -0.46 -7.93
C GLY A 86 -29.11 0.80 -8.38
N GLN A 87 -29.92 0.67 -9.42
CA GLN A 87 -30.81 1.72 -9.91
C GLN A 87 -32.25 1.22 -9.83
N THR A 88 -33.13 2.01 -9.24
CA THR A 88 -34.57 1.76 -9.14
C THR A 88 -35.35 2.82 -9.91
N GLY A 89 -36.63 2.59 -10.12
CA GLY A 89 -37.47 3.54 -10.86
C GLY A 89 -37.17 3.63 -12.36
N ARG A 90 -37.80 4.59 -13.03
CA ARG A 90 -37.59 4.90 -14.43
C ARG A 90 -37.94 6.36 -14.73
N GLY A 91 -37.40 6.89 -15.85
CA GLY A 91 -37.62 8.28 -16.22
C GLY A 91 -37.03 9.23 -15.17
N GLU A 92 -37.77 10.27 -14.78
CA GLU A 92 -37.31 11.22 -13.75
C GLU A 92 -37.32 10.66 -12.32
N ASP A 93 -38.10 9.59 -12.08
CA ASP A 93 -38.11 8.87 -10.80
C ASP A 93 -37.01 7.82 -10.71
N SER A 94 -36.08 7.82 -11.64
CA SER A 94 -34.92 6.91 -11.61
C SER A 94 -33.93 7.36 -10.56
N GLU A 95 -33.60 6.48 -9.60
CA GLU A 95 -32.71 6.77 -8.49
C GLU A 95 -31.65 5.69 -8.33
N ILE A 96 -30.43 6.11 -7.97
CA ILE A 96 -29.38 5.23 -7.51
C ILE A 96 -29.60 4.98 -6.02
N THR A 97 -29.67 3.71 -5.63
CA THR A 97 -29.94 3.29 -4.24
C THR A 97 -28.95 2.22 -3.79
N SER A 98 -28.83 2.03 -2.47
CA SER A 98 -28.17 0.86 -1.92
C SER A 98 -29.21 -0.24 -1.63
N TYR A 99 -28.79 -1.51 -1.72
CA TYR A 99 -29.65 -2.64 -1.40
C TYR A 99 -29.95 -2.64 0.10
N LEU A 100 -31.23 -2.65 0.48
CA LEU A 100 -31.72 -2.64 1.86
C LEU A 100 -31.07 -1.59 2.77
N ALA A 101 -30.65 -0.44 2.22
CA ALA A 101 -29.91 0.60 2.94
C ALA A 101 -28.57 0.11 3.56
N GLU A 102 -27.97 -0.95 3.00
CA GLU A 102 -26.66 -1.43 3.43
C GLU A 102 -25.55 -0.42 3.11
N THR A 103 -24.57 -0.33 4.00
CA THR A 103 -23.32 0.42 3.75
C THR A 103 -22.41 -0.34 2.80
N LEU A 104 -21.52 0.36 2.10
CA LEU A 104 -20.59 -0.28 1.18
C LEU A 104 -19.52 -1.09 1.93
N ASN A 105 -19.37 -2.35 1.56
CA ASN A 105 -18.41 -3.26 2.19
C ASN A 105 -17.34 -3.73 1.21
N THR A 106 -16.48 -2.82 0.78
CA THR A 106 -15.30 -3.10 -0.04
C THR A 106 -14.12 -2.27 0.44
N GLU A 107 -12.90 -2.68 0.09
CA GLU A 107 -11.66 -1.96 0.34
C GLU A 107 -11.36 -0.88 -0.72
N LEU A 108 -12.28 -0.69 -1.69
CA LEU A 108 -12.13 0.21 -2.83
C LEU A 108 -13.27 1.25 -2.93
N GLN A 109 -14.11 1.38 -1.90
CA GLN A 109 -15.34 2.20 -1.98
C GLN A 109 -15.05 3.68 -2.30
N GLY A 110 -13.93 4.23 -1.87
CA GLY A 110 -13.57 5.63 -2.12
C GLY A 110 -13.40 5.99 -3.60
N ASN A 111 -13.20 5.01 -4.49
CA ASN A 111 -13.06 5.28 -5.92
C ASN A 111 -14.36 5.76 -6.59
N ILE A 112 -15.53 5.48 -6.00
CA ILE A 112 -16.81 6.01 -6.53
C ILE A 112 -16.89 7.54 -6.43
N ILE A 113 -16.11 8.15 -5.55
CA ILE A 113 -16.03 9.61 -5.39
C ILE A 113 -15.43 10.23 -6.65
N ASP A 114 -14.30 9.69 -7.13
CA ASP A 114 -13.61 10.20 -8.32
C ASP A 114 -14.40 9.90 -9.61
N LEU A 115 -15.11 8.76 -9.62
CA LEU A 115 -15.95 8.38 -10.77
C LEU A 115 -17.23 9.20 -10.90
N CYS A 116 -17.72 9.76 -9.80
CA CYS A 116 -18.94 10.56 -9.84
C CYS A 116 -18.67 11.88 -10.57
N PRO A 117 -19.34 12.13 -11.73
CA PRO A 117 -19.08 13.33 -12.53
C PRO A 117 -19.65 14.61 -11.92
N VAL A 118 -20.36 14.47 -10.80
CA VAL A 118 -21.06 15.54 -10.08
C VAL A 118 -20.86 15.38 -8.57
N GLY A 119 -21.24 16.37 -7.78
CA GLY A 119 -21.12 16.31 -6.31
C GLY A 119 -22.21 15.48 -5.62
N ALA A 120 -22.68 14.40 -6.25
CA ALA A 120 -23.63 13.48 -5.64
C ALA A 120 -22.95 12.51 -4.66
N LEU A 121 -21.72 12.11 -4.94
CA LEU A 121 -20.88 11.28 -4.07
C LEU A 121 -19.58 12.03 -3.82
N THR A 122 -19.30 12.35 -2.56
CA THR A 122 -18.13 13.12 -2.15
C THR A 122 -17.43 12.48 -0.97
N SER A 123 -16.23 12.93 -0.64
CA SER A 123 -15.47 12.40 0.48
C SER A 123 -15.97 12.97 1.81
N LYS A 124 -16.55 12.14 2.66
CA LYS A 124 -17.04 12.54 4.00
C LYS A 124 -15.92 13.12 4.88
N PRO A 125 -14.71 12.53 4.95
CA PRO A 125 -13.60 13.08 5.74
C PRO A 125 -13.00 14.38 5.18
N TYR A 126 -13.24 14.71 3.92
CA TYR A 126 -12.74 15.92 3.27
C TYR A 126 -13.81 17.00 3.13
N ALA A 127 -15.07 16.71 3.45
CA ALA A 127 -16.21 17.61 3.26
C ALA A 127 -15.95 19.02 3.78
N PHE A 128 -16.13 20.03 2.91
CA PHE A 128 -16.03 21.46 3.20
C PHE A 128 -14.66 21.96 3.72
N THR A 129 -13.57 21.21 3.51
CA THR A 129 -12.24 21.59 4.06
C THR A 129 -11.45 22.52 3.15
N ALA A 130 -11.49 22.32 1.84
CA ALA A 130 -10.79 23.15 0.86
C ALA A 130 -11.43 23.06 -0.53
N ARG A 131 -11.12 24.03 -1.40
CA ARG A 131 -11.44 24.00 -2.81
C ARG A 131 -10.27 23.46 -3.62
N SER A 132 -10.55 22.82 -4.77
CA SER A 132 -9.53 22.17 -5.61
C SER A 132 -8.44 23.13 -6.10
N TRP A 133 -8.76 24.40 -6.30
CA TRP A 133 -7.80 25.43 -6.73
C TRP A 133 -6.92 25.99 -5.62
N GLU A 134 -7.23 25.71 -4.36
CA GLU A 134 -6.42 26.08 -3.20
C GLU A 134 -5.31 25.06 -2.91
N LEU A 135 -5.31 23.93 -3.61
CA LEU A 135 -4.45 22.79 -3.31
C LEU A 135 -3.23 22.73 -4.22
N GLU A 136 -2.07 22.54 -3.62
CA GLU A 136 -0.84 22.19 -4.32
C GLU A 136 -0.84 20.67 -4.60
N LYS A 137 -0.56 20.29 -5.85
CA LYS A 137 -0.65 18.90 -6.32
C LYS A 137 0.76 18.34 -6.53
N THR A 138 1.08 17.25 -5.85
CA THR A 138 2.38 16.58 -5.96
C THR A 138 2.17 15.12 -6.35
N ASP A 139 2.87 14.69 -7.39
CA ASP A 139 2.89 13.29 -7.81
C ASP A 139 3.71 12.46 -6.83
N SER A 140 3.19 11.29 -6.43
CA SER A 140 3.87 10.40 -5.51
C SER A 140 3.46 8.94 -5.75
N ILE A 141 3.94 8.07 -4.88
CA ILE A 141 3.68 6.62 -4.90
C ILE A 141 3.10 6.21 -3.55
N ASP A 142 2.13 5.31 -3.60
CA ASP A 142 1.57 4.66 -2.42
C ASP A 142 2.56 3.69 -1.80
N VAL A 143 2.68 3.76 -0.48
CA VAL A 143 3.52 2.86 0.34
C VAL A 143 2.71 2.04 1.34
N MET A 144 1.38 2.13 1.27
CA MET A 144 0.49 1.40 2.19
C MET A 144 0.40 -0.09 1.88
N ASP A 145 0.76 -0.48 0.67
CA ASP A 145 1.01 -1.86 0.25
C ASP A 145 2.22 -1.92 -0.72
N ALA A 146 2.55 -3.09 -1.23
CA ALA A 146 3.71 -3.28 -2.10
C ALA A 146 3.38 -3.16 -3.61
N LEU A 147 2.15 -2.77 -3.98
CA LEU A 147 1.78 -2.59 -5.38
C LEU A 147 2.45 -1.36 -5.98
N GLY A 148 2.66 -0.31 -5.18
CA GLY A 148 3.21 0.95 -5.62
C GLY A 148 2.25 1.72 -6.52
N SER A 149 0.98 1.81 -6.12
CA SER A 149 -0.04 2.56 -6.83
C SER A 149 0.39 4.01 -7.02
N ASN A 150 0.20 4.55 -8.23
CA ASN A 150 0.50 5.94 -8.51
C ASN A 150 -0.56 6.82 -7.89
N ILE A 151 -0.13 7.79 -7.09
CA ILE A 151 -1.01 8.71 -6.35
C ILE A 151 -0.63 10.17 -6.60
N ARG A 152 -1.58 11.04 -6.31
CA ARG A 152 -1.40 12.47 -6.21
C ARG A 152 -1.74 12.91 -4.79
N LEU A 153 -0.84 13.64 -4.18
CA LEU A 153 -1.00 14.25 -2.87
C LEU A 153 -1.46 15.69 -3.07
N ASP A 154 -2.64 16.02 -2.58
CA ASP A 154 -3.19 17.38 -2.62
C ASP A 154 -3.00 18.05 -1.25
N CYS A 155 -2.18 19.09 -1.20
CA CYS A 155 -1.75 19.78 0.01
C CYS A 155 -2.33 21.18 0.13
N LYS A 156 -2.59 21.62 1.36
CA LYS A 156 -2.85 23.04 1.67
C LYS A 156 -1.86 23.49 2.75
N GLY A 157 -0.88 24.29 2.36
CA GLY A 157 0.23 24.65 3.24
C GLY A 157 1.09 23.44 3.61
N ARG A 158 1.09 23.04 4.88
CA ARG A 158 1.86 21.88 5.38
C ARG A 158 1.03 20.60 5.55
N GLU A 159 -0.26 20.64 5.27
CA GLU A 159 -1.16 19.52 5.50
C GLU A 159 -1.54 18.82 4.21
N ILE A 160 -1.47 17.48 4.21
CA ILE A 160 -2.09 16.65 3.19
C ILE A 160 -3.60 16.66 3.44
N MET A 161 -4.36 17.17 2.48
CA MET A 161 -5.81 17.31 2.59
C MET A 161 -6.54 16.08 2.05
N ARG A 162 -6.01 15.49 0.97
CA ARG A 162 -6.55 14.29 0.34
C ARG A 162 -5.50 13.59 -0.51
N ILE A 163 -5.74 12.30 -0.77
CA ILE A 163 -4.92 11.45 -1.64
C ILE A 163 -5.82 10.94 -2.75
N LEU A 164 -5.42 11.14 -4.00
CA LEU A 164 -6.17 10.76 -5.20
C LEU A 164 -5.35 9.81 -6.07
N PRO A 165 -6.00 8.93 -6.86
CA PRO A 165 -5.29 8.10 -7.82
C PRO A 165 -4.71 8.94 -8.97
N ARG A 166 -3.62 8.43 -9.53
CA ARG A 166 -3.07 8.87 -10.80
C ARG A 166 -2.98 7.66 -11.72
N ASN A 167 -3.44 7.79 -12.95
CA ASN A 167 -3.51 6.67 -13.89
C ASN A 167 -2.12 6.08 -14.17
N ASN A 168 -2.04 4.74 -14.05
CA ASN A 168 -0.94 3.93 -14.55
C ASN A 168 -1.46 2.54 -14.96
N ASP A 169 -1.70 2.34 -16.25
CA ASP A 169 -2.24 1.09 -16.80
C ASP A 169 -1.39 -0.14 -16.47
N SER A 170 -0.08 0.04 -16.23
CA SER A 170 0.82 -1.05 -15.88
C SER A 170 0.73 -1.49 -14.43
N VAL A 171 0.25 -0.65 -13.51
CA VAL A 171 0.28 -0.90 -12.06
C VAL A 171 -1.15 -0.90 -11.48
N ASN A 172 -1.71 0.29 -11.27
CA ASN A 172 -2.97 0.48 -10.54
C ASN A 172 -4.16 0.87 -11.44
N GLU A 173 -3.97 1.01 -12.74
CA GLU A 173 -4.97 1.60 -13.62
C GLU A 173 -5.41 2.97 -13.06
N GLU A 174 -6.69 3.15 -12.76
CA GLU A 174 -7.27 4.40 -12.21
C GLU A 174 -7.63 4.27 -10.72
N TRP A 175 -7.23 3.17 -10.05
CA TRP A 175 -7.73 2.81 -8.73
C TRP A 175 -6.68 2.95 -7.62
N ILE A 176 -7.15 3.30 -6.41
CA ILE A 176 -6.38 3.18 -5.16
C ILE A 176 -7.24 2.56 -4.07
N SER A 177 -6.60 1.98 -3.08
CA SER A 177 -7.29 1.39 -1.93
C SER A 177 -7.85 2.48 -0.99
N ASP A 178 -8.87 2.13 -0.21
CA ASP A 178 -9.39 3.02 0.83
C ASP A 178 -8.35 3.33 1.90
N LYS A 179 -7.46 2.39 2.21
CA LYS A 179 -6.33 2.62 3.11
C LYS A 179 -5.42 3.71 2.57
N THR A 180 -5.01 3.64 1.31
CA THR A 180 -4.22 4.65 0.63
C THR A 180 -4.89 6.01 0.62
N ARG A 181 -6.18 6.04 0.25
CA ARG A 181 -6.96 7.27 0.10
C ARG A 181 -7.18 8.02 1.40
N PHE A 182 -7.46 7.29 2.49
CA PHE A 182 -7.94 7.88 3.74
C PHE A 182 -6.93 7.86 4.88
N VAL A 183 -5.68 7.44 4.63
CA VAL A 183 -4.62 7.46 5.64
C VAL A 183 -4.12 8.86 5.98
N PHE A 184 -4.51 9.90 5.23
CA PHE A 184 -3.97 11.25 5.33
C PHE A 184 -4.12 11.90 6.71
N ASP A 185 -5.15 11.56 7.49
CA ASP A 185 -5.27 12.05 8.86
C ASP A 185 -4.26 11.42 9.81
N GLY A 186 -3.81 10.20 9.54
CA GLY A 186 -2.72 9.52 10.25
C GLY A 186 -1.38 10.24 10.09
N LEU A 187 -1.12 10.86 8.93
CA LEU A 187 0.11 11.60 8.65
C LEU A 187 0.37 12.78 9.61
N ARG A 188 -0.60 13.25 10.34
CA ARG A 188 -0.49 14.35 11.32
C ARG A 188 -0.72 13.94 12.77
N ARG A 189 -1.00 12.66 13.03
CA ARG A 189 -1.28 12.13 14.36
C ARG A 189 -0.12 11.31 14.88
N GLN A 190 0.06 11.29 16.20
CA GLN A 190 1.10 10.51 16.89
C GLN A 190 2.52 10.75 16.31
N ARG A 191 2.78 11.95 15.80
CA ARG A 191 4.04 12.31 15.17
C ARG A 191 5.15 12.51 16.19
N LEU A 192 6.31 11.95 15.87
CA LEU A 192 7.55 12.26 16.57
C LEU A 192 8.11 13.56 15.99
N ASP A 193 8.19 14.61 16.81
CA ASP A 193 8.56 15.96 16.40
C ASP A 193 9.93 16.43 16.93
N ARG A 194 10.53 15.69 17.89
CA ARG A 194 11.83 15.98 18.49
C ARG A 194 12.51 14.71 18.98
N PRO A 195 13.84 14.72 19.22
CA PRO A 195 14.54 13.57 19.77
C PRO A 195 14.14 13.28 21.22
N TYR A 196 14.19 11.98 21.59
CA TYR A 196 13.95 11.51 22.97
C TYR A 196 15.02 10.53 23.39
N VAL A 197 15.33 10.53 24.70
CA VAL A 197 16.21 9.55 25.36
C VAL A 197 15.47 8.99 26.57
N ARG A 198 15.58 7.67 26.79
CA ARG A 198 14.98 7.00 27.94
C ARG A 198 15.83 7.21 29.20
N ARG A 199 15.24 7.88 30.18
CA ARG A 199 15.86 8.13 31.49
C ARG A 199 14.90 7.65 32.58
N ASN A 200 15.39 6.79 33.45
CA ASN A 200 14.58 6.20 34.54
C ASN A 200 13.28 5.56 34.04
N GLY A 201 13.33 4.88 32.89
CA GLY A 201 12.17 4.21 32.28
C GLY A 201 11.23 5.10 31.49
N GLN A 202 11.42 6.43 31.48
CA GLN A 202 10.59 7.39 30.76
C GLN A 202 11.34 8.03 29.58
N LEU A 203 10.66 8.26 28.47
CA LEU A 203 11.19 8.99 27.33
C LEU A 203 11.16 10.50 27.63
N VAL A 204 12.31 11.12 27.63
CA VAL A 204 12.50 12.55 27.90
C VAL A 204 12.93 13.25 26.62
N PRO A 205 12.31 14.39 26.24
CA PRO A 205 12.73 15.15 25.08
C PRO A 205 14.11 15.77 25.32
N VAL A 206 14.97 15.71 24.30
CA VAL A 206 16.34 16.21 24.33
C VAL A 206 16.68 16.96 23.04
N SER A 207 17.84 17.63 23.00
CA SER A 207 18.36 18.21 21.76
C SER A 207 18.89 17.14 20.79
N TRP A 208 19.01 17.48 19.50
CA TRP A 208 19.66 16.60 18.52
C TRP A 208 21.11 16.27 18.89
N GLU A 209 21.84 17.24 19.44
CA GLU A 209 23.24 17.03 19.86
C GLU A 209 23.32 15.97 20.97
N GLU A 210 22.50 16.10 22.00
CA GLU A 210 22.42 15.16 23.12
C GLU A 210 22.00 13.77 22.67
N ALA A 211 20.96 13.67 21.81
CA ALA A 211 20.49 12.37 21.32
C ALA A 211 21.55 11.65 20.46
N LEU A 212 22.29 12.39 19.62
CA LEU A 212 23.40 11.83 18.84
C LEU A 212 24.56 11.40 19.73
N GLU A 213 24.91 12.17 20.76
CA GLU A 213 25.96 11.78 21.71
C GLU A 213 25.60 10.50 22.49
N GLU A 214 24.36 10.36 22.96
CA GLU A 214 23.89 9.15 23.63
C GLU A 214 23.93 7.93 22.68
N ALA A 215 23.52 8.11 21.42
CA ALA A 215 23.59 7.06 20.41
C ALA A 215 25.03 6.64 20.11
N ILE A 216 25.97 7.59 20.00
CA ILE A 216 27.39 7.31 19.79
C ILE A 216 27.96 6.52 20.96
N ASN A 217 27.62 6.93 22.20
CA ASN A 217 28.06 6.24 23.41
C ASN A 217 27.52 4.81 23.50
N ALA A 218 26.26 4.61 23.07
CA ALA A 218 25.66 3.29 22.98
C ALA A 218 26.34 2.39 21.94
N ILE A 219 26.68 2.93 20.78
CA ILE A 219 27.24 2.21 19.61
C ILE A 219 28.73 1.86 19.82
N LYS A 220 29.50 2.73 20.48
CA LYS A 220 30.98 2.63 20.51
C LYS A 220 31.47 1.32 21.11
N GLY A 221 32.16 0.52 20.28
CA GLY A 221 32.74 -0.77 20.70
C GLY A 221 31.71 -1.87 20.94
N LYS A 222 30.49 -1.73 20.43
CA LYS A 222 29.38 -2.65 20.59
C LYS A 222 29.05 -3.38 19.30
N LYS A 223 28.42 -4.56 19.40
CA LYS A 223 27.90 -5.31 18.28
C LYS A 223 26.54 -4.73 17.86
N ILE A 224 26.43 -4.34 16.60
CA ILE A 224 25.27 -3.62 16.08
C ILE A 224 24.50 -4.51 15.12
N ALA A 225 23.17 -4.48 15.24
CA ALA A 225 22.25 -5.00 14.22
C ALA A 225 21.34 -3.87 13.74
N SER A 226 20.99 -3.89 12.45
CA SER A 226 20.09 -2.89 11.86
C SER A 226 18.88 -3.57 11.24
N VAL A 227 17.69 -2.99 11.47
CA VAL A 227 16.43 -3.46 10.88
C VAL A 227 15.67 -2.29 10.27
N VAL A 228 14.88 -2.59 9.23
CA VAL A 228 14.04 -1.61 8.54
C VAL A 228 12.59 -2.05 8.51
N GLY A 229 11.69 -1.09 8.61
CA GLY A 229 10.25 -1.28 8.51
C GLY A 229 9.74 -1.14 7.07
N ASP A 230 8.42 -1.24 6.94
CA ASP A 230 7.70 -1.39 5.68
C ASP A 230 7.65 -0.12 4.79
N LEU A 231 7.89 1.06 5.37
CA LEU A 231 7.63 2.36 4.72
C LEU A 231 8.91 3.15 4.41
N VAL A 232 10.08 2.53 4.51
CA VAL A 232 11.39 3.20 4.37
C VAL A 232 11.84 3.21 2.90
N SER A 233 12.31 4.37 2.41
CA SER A 233 12.80 4.53 1.04
C SER A 233 14.10 3.75 0.80
N THR A 234 14.35 3.32 -0.43
CA THR A 234 15.54 2.55 -0.81
C THR A 234 16.83 3.33 -0.55
N GLU A 235 16.85 4.65 -0.73
CA GLU A 235 17.98 5.52 -0.40
C GLU A 235 18.31 5.48 1.08
N SER A 236 17.30 5.57 1.92
CA SER A 236 17.48 5.53 3.38
C SER A 236 17.98 4.18 3.86
N ILE A 237 17.50 3.08 3.26
CA ILE A 237 17.99 1.72 3.53
C ILE A 237 19.43 1.56 3.06
N TYR A 238 19.78 2.12 1.88
CA TYR A 238 21.16 2.09 1.37
C TYR A 238 22.10 2.87 2.30
N ALA A 239 21.71 4.04 2.77
CA ALA A 239 22.47 4.81 3.74
C ALA A 239 22.71 4.02 5.03
N LEU A 240 21.67 3.34 5.54
CA LEU A 240 21.77 2.49 6.74
C LEU A 240 22.67 1.28 6.49
N LYS A 241 22.58 0.65 5.32
CA LYS A 241 23.47 -0.45 4.94
C LYS A 241 24.93 -0.01 4.97
N ARG A 242 25.25 1.13 4.34
CA ARG A 242 26.61 1.68 4.31
C ARG A 242 27.14 1.99 5.72
N LEU A 243 26.28 2.52 6.61
CA LEU A 243 26.65 2.73 8.01
C LEU A 243 26.90 1.39 8.72
N SER A 244 26.03 0.42 8.56
CA SER A 244 26.15 -0.90 9.17
C SER A 244 27.41 -1.63 8.72
N ASP A 245 27.69 -1.62 7.40
CA ASP A 245 28.92 -2.18 6.82
C ASP A 245 30.18 -1.51 7.42
N GLY A 246 30.17 -0.17 7.55
CA GLY A 246 31.28 0.58 8.15
C GLY A 246 31.52 0.31 9.63
N LEU A 247 30.49 -0.17 10.34
CA LEU A 247 30.55 -0.55 11.75
C LEU A 247 30.67 -2.07 11.95
N ASN A 248 30.84 -2.87 10.90
CA ASN A 248 30.83 -4.34 10.91
C ASN A 248 29.56 -4.91 11.56
N GLY A 249 28.43 -4.24 11.37
CA GLY A 249 27.12 -4.66 11.89
C GLY A 249 26.40 -5.64 10.96
N THR A 250 25.40 -6.31 11.51
CA THR A 250 24.44 -7.16 10.76
C THR A 250 23.20 -6.35 10.38
N TYR A 251 22.43 -6.83 9.39
CA TYR A 251 21.19 -6.15 8.99
C TYR A 251 20.20 -7.12 8.34
N GLU A 252 18.89 -6.84 8.49
CA GLU A 252 17.82 -7.65 7.89
C GLU A 252 16.56 -6.81 7.66
N CYS A 253 15.91 -7.03 6.49
CA CYS A 253 14.63 -6.42 6.14
C CYS A 253 13.43 -7.37 6.26
N ARG A 254 13.65 -8.69 6.28
CA ARG A 254 12.58 -9.71 6.37
C ARG A 254 12.19 -9.93 7.83
N VAL A 255 11.69 -8.86 8.46
CA VAL A 255 11.36 -8.85 9.89
C VAL A 255 10.21 -9.79 10.25
N ASP A 256 9.40 -10.18 9.28
CA ASP A 256 8.31 -11.17 9.39
C ASP A 256 8.78 -12.62 9.29
N GLY A 257 10.07 -12.86 9.11
CA GLY A 257 10.66 -14.19 8.94
C GLY A 257 10.46 -14.80 7.55
N SER A 258 10.03 -14.00 6.54
CA SER A 258 9.80 -14.49 5.18
C SER A 258 11.02 -15.20 4.60
N CYS A 259 10.81 -16.44 4.13
CA CYS A 259 11.81 -17.29 3.49
C CYS A 259 12.01 -16.88 2.02
N LEU A 260 12.70 -15.76 1.82
CA LEU A 260 13.04 -15.23 0.50
C LEU A 260 14.55 -15.34 0.28
N PRO A 261 15.03 -15.72 -0.93
CA PRO A 261 16.46 -15.90 -1.20
C PRO A 261 17.19 -14.55 -1.23
N VAL A 262 18.41 -14.50 -0.69
CA VAL A 262 19.22 -13.28 -0.63
C VAL A 262 19.95 -12.94 -1.91
N SER A 263 20.20 -13.92 -2.79
CA SER A 263 21.05 -13.76 -3.98
C SER A 263 20.33 -14.00 -5.31
N ASP A 264 19.08 -14.43 -5.28
CA ASP A 264 18.33 -14.78 -6.48
C ASP A 264 17.08 -13.91 -6.61
N ARG A 265 17.19 -12.86 -7.44
CA ARG A 265 16.15 -11.83 -7.59
C ARG A 265 14.81 -12.41 -8.04
N SER A 266 14.82 -13.41 -8.92
CA SER A 266 13.58 -14.02 -9.36
C SER A 266 12.86 -14.81 -8.26
N GLY A 267 13.55 -15.19 -7.21
CA GLY A 267 12.97 -15.87 -6.05
C GLY A 267 12.23 -14.94 -5.08
N TYR A 268 12.40 -13.61 -5.19
CA TYR A 268 11.62 -12.66 -4.41
C TYR A 268 10.82 -11.65 -5.25
N VAL A 269 10.98 -11.64 -6.58
CA VAL A 269 10.15 -10.83 -7.49
C VAL A 269 9.33 -11.72 -8.42
N GLY A 270 9.90 -12.85 -8.86
CA GLY A 270 9.34 -13.68 -9.91
C GLY A 270 9.71 -13.19 -11.30
N ASN A 271 8.94 -13.61 -12.32
CA ASN A 271 9.10 -13.24 -13.72
C ASN A 271 7.81 -12.76 -14.40
N ALA A 272 6.71 -12.67 -13.64
CA ALA A 272 5.46 -12.09 -14.12
C ALA A 272 5.41 -10.58 -13.83
N LYS A 273 4.68 -9.85 -14.69
CA LYS A 273 4.31 -8.46 -14.48
C LYS A 273 2.87 -8.38 -13.99
N ILE A 274 2.52 -7.30 -13.29
CA ILE A 274 1.14 -7.01 -12.89
C ILE A 274 0.23 -7.00 -14.12
N SER A 275 0.68 -6.39 -15.22
CA SER A 275 -0.08 -6.33 -16.50
C SER A 275 -0.26 -7.67 -17.20
N ASP A 276 0.53 -8.69 -16.89
CA ASP A 276 0.37 -10.04 -17.46
C ASP A 276 -0.95 -10.70 -17.05
N LEU A 277 -1.55 -10.26 -15.93
CA LEU A 277 -2.86 -10.74 -15.46
C LEU A 277 -3.97 -10.53 -16.49
N ASP A 278 -3.93 -9.42 -17.24
CA ASP A 278 -4.99 -9.07 -18.21
C ASP A 278 -5.15 -10.10 -19.34
N GLY A 279 -4.10 -10.86 -19.64
CA GLY A 279 -4.11 -11.87 -20.69
C GLY A 279 -3.98 -13.32 -20.19
N SER A 280 -4.12 -13.55 -18.88
CA SER A 280 -3.95 -14.87 -18.28
C SER A 280 -5.18 -15.78 -18.47
N ASP A 281 -4.94 -17.09 -18.66
CA ASP A 281 -5.99 -18.11 -18.77
C ASP A 281 -6.29 -18.75 -17.39
N ASN A 282 -5.27 -18.84 -16.54
CA ASN A 282 -5.39 -19.36 -15.17
C ASN A 282 -4.55 -18.49 -14.22
N ILE A 283 -5.08 -18.26 -13.03
CA ILE A 283 -4.37 -17.61 -11.94
C ILE A 283 -4.45 -18.52 -10.71
N ILE A 284 -3.29 -18.89 -10.15
CA ILE A 284 -3.21 -19.73 -8.95
C ILE A 284 -2.71 -18.87 -7.81
N LEU A 285 -3.54 -18.68 -6.79
CA LEU A 285 -3.21 -17.99 -5.56
C LEU A 285 -2.67 -19.00 -4.55
N ILE A 286 -1.49 -18.76 -3.99
CA ILE A 286 -0.84 -19.64 -3.01
C ILE A 286 -0.52 -18.83 -1.76
N GLY A 287 -1.16 -19.17 -0.64
CA GLY A 287 -0.93 -18.52 0.65
C GLY A 287 -1.11 -16.99 0.64
N THR A 288 -2.12 -16.49 -0.08
CA THR A 288 -2.42 -15.06 -0.19
C THR A 288 -3.92 -14.79 -0.20
N ASN A 289 -4.29 -13.65 0.37
CA ASN A 289 -5.61 -13.04 0.23
C ASN A 289 -5.46 -11.65 -0.41
N PRO A 290 -5.41 -11.55 -1.74
CA PRO A 290 -5.16 -10.28 -2.41
C PRO A 290 -6.22 -9.21 -2.12
N LYS A 291 -7.44 -9.58 -1.71
CA LYS A 291 -8.49 -8.61 -1.32
C LYS A 291 -8.06 -7.71 -0.16
N ILE A 292 -7.32 -8.26 0.82
CA ILE A 292 -6.85 -7.53 2.00
C ILE A 292 -5.35 -7.23 1.98
N GLU A 293 -4.56 -7.91 1.17
CA GLU A 293 -3.12 -7.66 1.04
C GLU A 293 -2.85 -6.53 0.04
N SER A 294 -3.56 -6.53 -1.10
CA SER A 294 -3.48 -5.51 -2.14
C SER A 294 -4.79 -5.41 -2.93
N PRO A 295 -5.79 -4.62 -2.46
CA PRO A 295 -7.13 -4.58 -3.05
C PRO A 295 -7.17 -4.16 -4.52
N VAL A 296 -6.27 -3.27 -4.95
CA VAL A 296 -6.18 -2.84 -6.35
C VAL A 296 -5.68 -3.99 -7.24
N PHE A 297 -4.72 -4.77 -6.74
CA PHE A 297 -4.26 -5.99 -7.41
C PHE A 297 -5.38 -7.03 -7.52
N ASN A 298 -6.18 -7.18 -6.45
CA ASN A 298 -7.36 -8.05 -6.45
C ASN A 298 -8.40 -7.63 -7.49
N ALA A 299 -8.63 -6.33 -7.68
CA ALA A 299 -9.52 -5.82 -8.74
C ALA A 299 -9.02 -6.21 -10.14
N ARG A 300 -7.70 -6.23 -10.35
CA ARG A 300 -7.12 -6.68 -11.62
C ARG A 300 -7.26 -8.19 -11.84
N ILE A 301 -7.12 -9.00 -10.79
CA ILE A 301 -7.45 -10.45 -10.86
C ILE A 301 -8.93 -10.64 -11.20
N ARG A 302 -9.82 -9.85 -10.58
CA ARG A 302 -11.25 -9.87 -10.91
C ARG A 302 -11.51 -9.52 -12.38
N LYS A 303 -10.85 -8.51 -12.92
CA LYS A 303 -10.92 -8.15 -14.35
C LYS A 303 -10.51 -9.32 -15.24
N ALA A 304 -9.43 -10.03 -14.90
CA ALA A 304 -9.01 -11.24 -15.61
C ALA A 304 -10.07 -12.36 -15.52
N TRP A 305 -10.66 -12.56 -14.34
CA TRP A 305 -11.76 -13.53 -14.15
C TRP A 305 -12.99 -13.20 -15.00
N LEU A 306 -13.42 -11.94 -15.04
CA LEU A 306 -14.51 -11.49 -15.91
C LEU A 306 -14.22 -11.73 -17.41
N ASN A 307 -12.95 -11.70 -17.79
CA ASN A 307 -12.48 -12.00 -19.14
C ASN A 307 -12.29 -13.51 -19.40
N GLY A 308 -12.64 -14.37 -18.42
CA GLY A 308 -12.66 -15.83 -18.56
C GLY A 308 -11.49 -16.57 -17.94
N ALA A 309 -10.57 -15.91 -17.25
CA ALA A 309 -9.51 -16.58 -16.50
C ALA A 309 -10.08 -17.45 -15.36
N LYS A 310 -9.54 -18.63 -15.16
CA LYS A 310 -9.91 -19.53 -14.06
C LYS A 310 -9.04 -19.28 -12.85
N ILE A 311 -9.69 -18.95 -11.74
CA ILE A 311 -8.98 -18.69 -10.49
C ILE A 311 -8.95 -19.94 -9.61
N LYS A 312 -7.79 -20.24 -9.04
CA LYS A 312 -7.56 -21.40 -8.16
C LYS A 312 -6.84 -20.94 -6.91
N LEU A 313 -7.12 -21.55 -5.77
CA LEU A 313 -6.55 -21.21 -4.48
C LEU A 313 -5.93 -22.42 -3.80
N ILE A 314 -4.70 -22.27 -3.29
CA ILE A 314 -4.08 -23.14 -2.30
C ILE A 314 -3.83 -22.32 -1.06
N GLY A 315 -4.58 -22.57 0.00
CA GLY A 315 -4.52 -21.78 1.24
C GLY A 315 -5.84 -21.80 1.99
N PRO A 316 -5.98 -20.93 2.99
CA PRO A 316 -7.22 -20.81 3.74
C PRO A 316 -8.36 -20.36 2.83
N ASN A 317 -9.58 -20.81 3.14
CA ASN A 317 -10.77 -20.34 2.44
C ASN A 317 -11.01 -18.86 2.80
N VAL A 318 -11.02 -18.00 1.79
CA VAL A 318 -11.12 -16.55 1.93
C VAL A 318 -12.25 -15.99 1.06
N ASP A 319 -12.89 -14.93 1.53
CA ASP A 319 -13.88 -14.20 0.74
C ASP A 319 -13.16 -13.33 -0.31
N LEU A 320 -13.18 -13.79 -1.56
CA LEU A 320 -12.72 -13.05 -2.72
C LEU A 320 -13.92 -12.48 -3.51
N THR A 321 -13.66 -11.52 -4.37
CA THR A 321 -14.70 -10.84 -5.16
C THR A 321 -15.04 -11.55 -6.48
N TYR A 322 -14.60 -12.80 -6.64
CA TYR A 322 -14.78 -13.68 -7.80
C TYR A 322 -14.79 -15.14 -7.36
N GLU A 323 -15.33 -16.00 -8.23
CA GLU A 323 -15.34 -17.45 -7.99
C GLU A 323 -13.95 -18.05 -8.16
N TYR A 324 -13.62 -19.02 -7.33
CA TYR A 324 -12.38 -19.78 -7.42
C TYR A 324 -12.58 -21.24 -7.03
N SER A 325 -11.67 -22.09 -7.49
CA SER A 325 -11.61 -23.49 -7.10
C SER A 325 -10.53 -23.69 -6.03
N CYS A 326 -10.88 -24.23 -4.87
CA CYS A 326 -9.91 -24.62 -3.86
C CYS A 326 -9.18 -25.90 -4.31
N LEU A 327 -7.84 -25.86 -4.36
CA LEU A 327 -6.98 -26.99 -4.74
C LEU A 327 -6.29 -27.62 -3.54
N GLY A 328 -6.38 -27.01 -2.37
CA GLY A 328 -5.75 -27.48 -1.15
C GLY A 328 -5.43 -26.34 -0.18
N SER A 329 -4.71 -26.65 0.88
CA SER A 329 -4.45 -25.71 1.96
C SER A 329 -2.96 -25.51 2.29
N GLY A 330 -2.04 -26.31 1.77
CA GLY A 330 -0.64 -26.28 2.15
C GLY A 330 0.32 -26.77 1.07
N ARG A 331 1.59 -26.95 1.46
CA ARG A 331 2.68 -27.30 0.56
C ARG A 331 2.47 -28.65 -0.16
N GLU A 332 1.96 -29.66 0.55
CA GLU A 332 1.73 -31.00 -0.01
C GLU A 332 0.79 -30.95 -1.22
N ASP A 333 -0.21 -30.05 -1.19
CA ASP A 333 -1.14 -29.88 -2.31
C ASP A 333 -0.43 -29.35 -3.57
N ILE A 334 0.61 -28.51 -3.42
CA ILE A 334 1.43 -28.04 -4.55
C ILE A 334 2.17 -29.23 -5.17
N GLU A 335 2.75 -30.11 -4.36
CA GLU A 335 3.46 -31.31 -4.85
C GLU A 335 2.51 -32.31 -5.51
N ASN A 336 1.30 -32.46 -4.97
CA ASN A 336 0.26 -33.30 -5.56
C ASN A 336 -0.15 -32.82 -6.95
N LEU A 337 -0.28 -31.47 -7.15
CA LEU A 337 -0.57 -30.92 -8.47
C LEU A 337 0.53 -31.16 -9.50
N ILE A 338 1.80 -31.16 -9.10
CA ILE A 338 2.93 -31.45 -10.00
C ILE A 338 2.83 -32.90 -10.49
N ASN A 339 2.35 -33.80 -9.65
CA ASN A 339 2.25 -35.24 -9.93
C ASN A 339 0.92 -35.64 -10.62
N ASP A 340 -0.08 -34.76 -10.63
CA ASP A 340 -1.39 -35.02 -11.25
C ASP A 340 -1.32 -34.86 -12.77
N LYS A 341 -1.37 -35.97 -13.50
CA LYS A 341 -1.35 -35.99 -14.97
C LYS A 341 -2.57 -35.32 -15.62
N ASN A 342 -3.66 -35.10 -14.88
CA ASN A 342 -4.88 -34.48 -15.38
C ASN A 342 -4.86 -32.95 -15.13
N PHE A 343 -3.95 -32.47 -14.31
CA PHE A 343 -3.78 -31.05 -14.06
C PHE A 343 -2.95 -30.40 -15.18
N ILE A 344 -3.54 -29.44 -15.87
CA ILE A 344 -2.91 -28.81 -17.03
C ILE A 344 -2.98 -27.29 -16.84
N LEU A 345 -1.88 -26.63 -17.07
CA LEU A 345 -1.76 -25.16 -17.14
C LEU A 345 -1.21 -24.76 -18.51
N SER A 346 -1.66 -23.62 -19.01
CA SER A 346 -1.10 -23.00 -20.21
C SER A 346 0.14 -22.15 -19.85
N ASN A 347 0.93 -21.79 -20.83
CA ASN A 347 2.05 -20.85 -20.67
C ASN A 347 1.61 -19.40 -20.36
N LYS A 348 0.29 -19.13 -20.42
CA LYS A 348 -0.34 -17.87 -19.98
C LYS A 348 -0.84 -17.94 -18.53
N SER A 349 -0.58 -19.03 -17.83
CA SER A 349 -0.95 -19.18 -16.43
C SER A 349 0.03 -18.42 -15.54
N ILE A 350 -0.48 -17.83 -14.45
CA ILE A 350 0.30 -17.06 -13.48
C ILE A 350 0.09 -17.66 -12.09
N ILE A 351 1.18 -17.90 -11.39
CA ILE A 351 1.17 -18.25 -9.98
C ILE A 351 1.47 -17.00 -9.16
N ILE A 352 0.64 -16.71 -8.17
CA ILE A 352 0.81 -15.61 -7.23
C ILE A 352 1.10 -16.23 -5.87
N LEU A 353 2.34 -16.07 -5.39
CA LEU A 353 2.80 -16.60 -4.12
C LEU A 353 2.85 -15.48 -3.08
N GLY A 354 2.09 -15.62 -2.01
CA GLY A 354 1.99 -14.61 -0.96
C GLY A 354 2.78 -14.92 0.31
N GLN A 355 2.81 -13.95 1.21
CA GLN A 355 3.57 -14.03 2.45
C GLN A 355 2.97 -15.02 3.46
N GLY A 356 1.68 -15.34 3.37
CA GLY A 356 1.05 -16.38 4.20
C GLY A 356 1.61 -17.79 3.97
N ALA A 357 2.31 -18.01 2.83
CA ALA A 357 3.03 -19.26 2.54
C ALA A 357 4.55 -19.12 2.74
N LEU A 358 5.09 -17.90 2.72
CA LEU A 358 6.54 -17.65 2.80
C LEU A 358 7.01 -17.26 4.20
N ALA A 359 6.17 -16.64 5.02
CA ALA A 359 6.50 -16.17 6.36
C ALA A 359 6.24 -17.26 7.43
N ASP A 360 6.61 -18.51 7.13
CA ASP A 360 6.59 -19.62 8.07
C ASP A 360 7.90 -20.42 7.95
N THR A 361 8.17 -21.30 8.90
CA THR A 361 9.42 -22.07 9.00
C THR A 361 9.74 -22.95 7.80
N ASP A 362 8.73 -23.34 7.02
CA ASP A 362 8.87 -24.16 5.80
C ASP A 362 8.83 -23.36 4.50
N GLY A 363 8.83 -22.03 4.55
CA GLY A 363 8.69 -21.16 3.38
C GLY A 363 9.69 -21.41 2.25
N PHE A 364 10.95 -21.78 2.56
CA PHE A 364 11.91 -22.20 1.51
C PHE A 364 11.51 -23.50 0.81
N SER A 365 10.92 -24.46 1.52
CA SER A 365 10.40 -25.68 0.91
C SER A 365 9.17 -25.40 0.06
N VAL A 366 8.34 -24.46 0.46
CA VAL A 366 7.20 -23.95 -0.35
C VAL A 366 7.72 -23.29 -1.62
N LEU A 367 8.69 -22.39 -1.52
CA LEU A 367 9.29 -21.71 -2.68
C LEU A 367 9.90 -22.73 -3.67
N GLN A 368 10.57 -23.77 -3.16
CA GLN A 368 11.09 -24.86 -3.98
C GLN A 368 9.99 -25.65 -4.70
N ALA A 369 8.88 -25.95 -4.02
CA ALA A 369 7.73 -26.62 -4.62
C ALA A 369 7.08 -25.76 -5.72
N VAL A 370 6.91 -24.46 -5.45
CA VAL A 370 6.38 -23.50 -6.44
C VAL A 370 7.31 -23.35 -7.63
N LYS A 371 8.63 -23.29 -7.43
CA LYS A 371 9.63 -23.31 -8.52
C LYS A 371 9.42 -24.52 -9.44
N LYS A 372 9.33 -25.72 -8.88
CA LYS A 372 9.07 -26.93 -9.65
C LYS A 372 7.73 -26.89 -10.40
N LEU A 373 6.69 -26.34 -9.77
CA LEU A 373 5.38 -26.17 -10.41
C LEU A 373 5.48 -25.24 -11.63
N VAL A 374 6.16 -24.09 -11.49
CA VAL A 374 6.41 -23.14 -12.57
C VAL A 374 7.17 -23.76 -13.73
N GLU A 375 8.25 -24.52 -13.43
CA GLU A 375 9.08 -25.19 -14.43
C GLU A 375 8.33 -26.31 -15.15
N THR A 376 7.56 -27.11 -14.41
CA THR A 376 6.78 -28.24 -14.96
C THR A 376 5.75 -27.77 -15.98
N PHE A 377 5.06 -26.68 -15.69
CA PHE A 377 3.98 -26.15 -16.54
C PHE A 377 4.38 -24.98 -17.42
N ASN A 378 5.64 -24.52 -17.35
CA ASN A 378 6.15 -23.37 -18.09
C ASN A 378 5.26 -22.12 -17.93
N CYS A 379 4.84 -21.85 -16.69
CA CYS A 379 4.02 -20.70 -16.34
C CYS A 379 4.84 -19.57 -15.70
N LYS A 380 4.20 -18.44 -15.34
CA LYS A 380 4.87 -17.31 -14.72
C LYS A 380 4.65 -17.28 -13.21
N LEU A 381 5.59 -16.68 -12.48
CA LEU A 381 5.53 -16.46 -11.04
C LEU A 381 5.54 -14.97 -10.72
N LEU A 382 4.69 -14.55 -9.80
CA LEU A 382 4.75 -13.26 -9.12
C LEU A 382 4.74 -13.49 -7.61
N ILE A 383 5.67 -12.88 -6.89
CA ILE A 383 5.67 -12.88 -5.43
C ILE A 383 4.90 -11.65 -4.97
N LEU A 384 3.79 -11.86 -4.27
CA LEU A 384 3.02 -10.74 -3.73
C LEU A 384 3.57 -10.33 -2.36
N HIS A 385 4.28 -9.20 -2.35
CA HIS A 385 4.74 -8.56 -1.12
C HIS A 385 3.65 -7.70 -0.51
N VAL A 386 3.82 -7.39 0.78
CA VAL A 386 2.91 -6.53 1.55
C VAL A 386 3.59 -5.24 2.02
N SER A 387 4.94 -5.23 2.02
CA SER A 387 5.79 -4.12 2.45
C SER A 387 6.36 -3.38 1.24
N ALA A 388 6.18 -2.07 1.16
CA ALA A 388 6.68 -1.24 0.06
C ALA A 388 8.22 -1.14 0.03
N SER A 389 8.88 -1.28 1.16
CA SER A 389 10.35 -1.22 1.27
C SER A 389 11.05 -2.53 0.87
N ARG A 390 10.35 -3.67 0.93
CA ARG A 390 10.92 -5.01 0.89
C ARG A 390 11.77 -5.29 -0.35
N VAL A 391 11.23 -5.09 -1.52
CA VAL A 391 11.94 -5.41 -2.76
C VAL A 391 13.16 -4.51 -2.94
N GLY A 392 13.05 -3.21 -2.65
CA GLY A 392 14.17 -2.28 -2.68
C GLY A 392 15.29 -2.66 -1.70
N ALA A 393 14.94 -3.05 -0.47
CA ALA A 393 15.89 -3.51 0.52
C ALA A 393 16.60 -4.80 0.10
N MET A 394 15.90 -5.74 -0.50
CA MET A 394 16.49 -6.97 -1.03
C MET A 394 17.38 -6.70 -2.26
N ASP A 395 16.95 -5.83 -3.15
CA ASP A 395 17.71 -5.44 -4.35
C ASP A 395 19.08 -4.84 -4.01
N ILE A 396 19.19 -4.12 -2.88
CA ILE A 396 20.47 -3.58 -2.39
C ILE A 396 21.21 -4.54 -1.44
N GLY A 397 20.67 -5.73 -1.18
CA GLY A 397 21.27 -6.74 -0.31
C GLY A 397 21.24 -6.36 1.17
N PHE A 398 20.18 -5.67 1.64
CA PHE A 398 19.95 -5.42 3.08
C PHE A 398 19.31 -6.64 3.74
N THR A 399 20.02 -7.77 3.72
CA THR A 399 19.53 -9.07 4.16
C THR A 399 20.63 -9.86 4.86
N HIS A 400 20.25 -10.68 5.84
CA HIS A 400 21.13 -11.64 6.48
C HIS A 400 20.87 -13.05 5.90
N PRO A 401 21.92 -13.85 5.58
CA PRO A 401 21.73 -15.18 4.98
C PRO A 401 20.83 -16.13 5.79
N GLU A 402 20.88 -16.03 7.10
CA GLU A 402 20.17 -16.91 8.05
C GLU A 402 18.90 -16.25 8.63
N GLY A 403 18.47 -15.07 8.13
CA GLY A 403 17.26 -14.37 8.53
C GLY A 403 17.39 -13.53 9.81
N ILE A 404 16.23 -13.06 10.31
CA ILE A 404 16.14 -12.02 11.34
C ILE A 404 16.72 -12.48 12.69
N ASP A 405 16.43 -13.70 13.13
CA ASP A 405 16.88 -14.18 14.44
C ASP A 405 18.41 -14.19 14.54
N ARG A 406 19.11 -14.60 13.47
CA ARG A 406 20.56 -14.58 13.40
C ARG A 406 21.15 -13.19 13.18
N ALA A 407 20.44 -12.33 12.45
CA ALA A 407 20.85 -10.94 12.30
C ALA A 407 20.89 -10.21 13.65
N LEU A 408 19.97 -10.54 14.56
CA LEU A 408 19.86 -9.93 15.88
C LEU A 408 20.65 -10.68 16.98
N ASP A 409 21.18 -11.87 16.70
CA ASP A 409 21.82 -12.72 17.71
C ASP A 409 23.06 -12.05 18.34
N GLY A 410 23.01 -11.87 19.66
CA GLY A 410 24.06 -11.24 20.43
C GLY A 410 24.32 -9.77 20.09
N ALA A 411 23.37 -9.05 19.50
CA ALA A 411 23.48 -7.61 19.27
C ALA A 411 23.34 -6.84 20.59
N ASP A 412 24.33 -5.98 20.90
CA ASP A 412 24.27 -5.05 22.03
C ASP A 412 23.36 -3.86 21.72
N VAL A 413 23.33 -3.44 20.44
CA VAL A 413 22.57 -2.28 19.97
C VAL A 413 21.81 -2.66 18.70
N ILE A 414 20.53 -2.32 18.67
CA ILE A 414 19.69 -2.47 17.47
C ILE A 414 19.34 -1.08 16.95
N PHE A 415 19.74 -0.79 15.70
CA PHE A 415 19.31 0.40 15.01
C PHE A 415 18.06 0.06 14.18
N ASN A 416 16.93 0.50 14.68
CA ASN A 416 15.61 0.24 14.11
C ASN A 416 15.12 1.47 13.33
N VAL A 417 14.99 1.34 12.01
CA VAL A 417 14.45 2.40 11.15
C VAL A 417 13.03 2.05 10.72
N GLY A 418 12.04 2.60 11.42
CA GLY A 418 10.61 2.52 11.08
C GLY A 418 9.98 1.13 11.19
N MET A 419 10.59 0.18 11.91
CA MET A 419 10.02 -1.14 12.11
C MET A 419 9.24 -1.18 13.43
N ASP A 420 7.94 -1.48 13.34
CA ASP A 420 6.97 -1.49 14.43
C ASP A 420 6.21 -2.82 14.58
N GLU A 421 6.45 -3.78 13.67
CA GLU A 421 5.68 -5.01 13.57
C GLU A 421 6.31 -6.20 14.30
N PHE A 422 7.62 -6.15 14.57
CA PHE A 422 8.38 -7.21 15.21
C PHE A 422 8.81 -6.82 16.64
N GLU A 423 8.73 -7.77 17.58
CA GLU A 423 9.19 -7.56 18.95
C GLU A 423 10.71 -7.74 19.04
N LEU A 424 11.40 -6.66 19.41
CA LEU A 424 12.83 -6.67 19.59
C LEU A 424 13.25 -7.29 20.93
N PRO A 425 14.47 -7.90 21.03
CA PRO A 425 15.01 -8.41 22.28
C PRO A 425 15.03 -7.37 23.39
N LYS A 426 14.88 -7.82 24.63
CA LYS A 426 14.83 -6.92 25.81
C LYS A 426 16.20 -6.47 26.30
N ASP A 427 17.23 -7.30 26.10
CA ASP A 427 18.57 -7.14 26.67
C ASP A 427 19.53 -6.36 25.76
N CYS A 428 19.02 -5.47 24.92
CA CYS A 428 19.80 -4.62 24.02
C CYS A 428 19.30 -3.17 24.05
N VAL A 429 20.17 -2.23 23.70
CA VAL A 429 19.82 -0.84 23.49
C VAL A 429 19.15 -0.70 22.12
N VAL A 430 17.99 -0.04 22.06
CA VAL A 430 17.27 0.20 20.81
C VAL A 430 17.31 1.69 20.46
N ILE A 431 17.92 2.00 19.32
CA ILE A 431 17.86 3.31 18.69
C ILE A 431 16.76 3.23 17.63
N TYR A 432 15.66 3.93 17.87
CA TYR A 432 14.54 3.99 16.92
C TYR A 432 14.58 5.28 16.12
N GLN A 433 14.55 5.15 14.81
CA GLN A 433 14.39 6.27 13.90
C GLN A 433 13.06 6.09 13.16
N GLY A 434 12.12 7.00 13.36
CA GLY A 434 10.81 6.87 12.75
C GLY A 434 9.96 8.13 12.88
N SER A 435 8.82 8.14 12.17
CA SER A 435 7.94 9.31 12.07
C SER A 435 6.78 9.31 13.07
N HIS A 436 6.44 8.15 13.65
CA HIS A 436 5.27 7.98 14.52
C HIS A 436 5.63 7.31 15.84
N GLY A 437 4.91 7.72 16.90
CA GLY A 437 4.99 7.10 18.22
C GLY A 437 4.14 5.82 18.27
N ASP A 438 4.71 4.69 17.83
CA ASP A 438 4.08 3.38 17.86
C ASP A 438 4.98 2.36 18.61
N ARG A 439 4.84 1.07 18.38
CA ARG A 439 5.49 -0.02 19.13
C ARG A 439 7.01 0.12 19.15
N GLY A 440 7.64 0.42 18.01
CA GLY A 440 9.08 0.64 17.90
C GLY A 440 9.57 1.81 18.77
N ALA A 441 8.86 2.94 18.74
CA ALA A 441 9.16 4.09 19.58
C ALA A 441 8.96 3.79 21.08
N HIS A 442 7.93 3.03 21.42
CA HIS A 442 7.67 2.64 22.82
C HIS A 442 8.77 1.72 23.37
N ARG A 443 9.36 0.85 22.52
CA ARG A 443 10.48 -0.03 22.91
C ARG A 443 11.81 0.71 22.98
N ALA A 444 11.98 1.82 22.27
CA ALA A 444 13.26 2.49 22.09
C ALA A 444 13.84 3.08 23.37
N ASP A 445 15.17 3.11 23.43
CA ASP A 445 15.95 3.83 24.44
C ASP A 445 16.33 5.24 23.94
N ILE A 446 16.57 5.36 22.63
CA ILE A 446 16.85 6.64 21.93
C ILE A 446 15.93 6.74 20.74
N ILE A 447 15.30 7.90 20.53
CA ILE A 447 14.41 8.15 19.39
C ILE A 447 14.93 9.32 18.56
N PHE A 448 15.09 9.07 17.26
CA PHE A 448 15.34 10.07 16.25
C PHE A 448 14.05 10.31 15.45
N PRO A 449 13.45 11.51 15.53
CA PRO A 449 12.26 11.84 14.78
C PRO A 449 12.59 11.96 13.29
N SER A 450 11.87 11.22 12.45
CA SER A 450 12.13 11.25 11.01
C SER A 450 10.92 11.67 10.18
N ALA A 451 11.19 12.04 8.93
CA ALA A 451 10.19 12.28 7.92
C ALA A 451 9.42 11.00 7.59
N CYS A 452 8.15 11.14 7.22
CA CYS A 452 7.39 10.06 6.59
C CYS A 452 7.46 10.17 5.04
N TYR A 453 6.89 9.20 4.34
CA TYR A 453 7.00 9.09 2.87
C TYR A 453 6.49 10.30 2.09
N THR A 454 5.59 11.12 2.65
CA THR A 454 5.11 12.36 2.02
C THR A 454 6.03 13.56 2.26
N GLU A 455 6.96 13.44 3.19
CA GLU A 455 7.84 14.50 3.69
C GLU A 455 9.29 14.36 3.24
N GLU A 456 9.61 13.26 2.56
CA GLU A 456 10.91 13.06 1.91
C GLU A 456 10.71 12.57 0.47
N THR A 457 11.71 12.81 -0.38
CA THR A 457 11.77 12.21 -1.73
C THR A 457 12.51 10.91 -1.64
N GLY A 458 11.95 9.82 -2.20
CA GLY A 458 12.58 8.51 -2.14
C GLY A 458 12.06 7.54 -3.19
N ILE A 459 12.87 6.52 -3.48
CA ILE A 459 12.56 5.44 -4.41
C ILE A 459 12.01 4.25 -3.64
N TYR A 460 10.93 3.67 -4.18
CA TYR A 460 10.35 2.40 -3.74
C TYR A 460 10.33 1.43 -4.91
N VAL A 461 10.67 0.18 -4.66
CA VAL A 461 10.62 -0.87 -5.68
C VAL A 461 9.41 -1.75 -5.37
N ASN A 462 8.46 -1.77 -6.29
CA ASN A 462 7.20 -2.48 -6.08
C ASN A 462 7.33 -4.02 -6.21
N THR A 463 6.24 -4.74 -5.95
CA THR A 463 6.19 -6.21 -5.93
C THR A 463 6.64 -6.88 -7.24
N GLU A 464 6.52 -6.20 -8.40
CA GLU A 464 7.03 -6.70 -9.70
C GLU A 464 8.46 -6.25 -10.02
N GLY A 465 9.15 -5.59 -9.07
CA GLY A 465 10.52 -5.12 -9.23
C GLY A 465 10.66 -3.83 -10.04
N ARG A 466 9.64 -2.98 -10.07
CA ARG A 466 9.62 -1.66 -10.72
C ARG A 466 10.04 -0.57 -9.74
N PRO A 467 11.18 0.12 -9.93
CA PRO A 467 11.54 1.29 -9.15
C PRO A 467 10.63 2.46 -9.48
N GLN A 468 10.10 3.13 -8.47
CA GLN A 468 9.19 4.27 -8.62
C GLN A 468 9.60 5.38 -7.65
N LEU A 469 9.47 6.64 -8.09
CA LEU A 469 9.86 7.82 -7.32
C LEU A 469 8.65 8.44 -6.62
N ALA A 470 8.68 8.50 -5.30
CA ALA A 470 7.78 9.30 -4.47
C ALA A 470 8.39 10.69 -4.26
N LEU A 471 7.68 11.74 -4.62
CA LEU A 471 8.13 13.12 -4.42
C LEU A 471 7.62 13.67 -3.09
N ARG A 472 8.45 14.48 -2.44
CA ARG A 472 8.07 15.20 -1.23
C ARG A 472 6.97 16.22 -1.51
N ALA A 473 5.86 16.12 -0.78
CA ALA A 473 4.71 17.01 -0.90
C ALA A 473 4.63 18.04 0.23
N ASN A 474 5.13 17.73 1.43
CA ASN A 474 5.12 18.60 2.59
C ASN A 474 6.41 18.46 3.41
N PHE A 475 6.47 19.10 4.57
CA PHE A 475 7.65 19.09 5.43
C PHE A 475 7.34 18.38 6.75
N ALA A 476 8.33 17.67 7.27
CA ALA A 476 8.26 17.01 8.56
C ALA A 476 7.98 18.01 9.71
N PRO A 477 7.28 17.61 10.77
CA PRO A 477 6.96 18.46 11.91
C PRO A 477 8.16 18.68 12.81
N GLY A 478 8.18 19.85 13.48
CA GLY A 478 9.18 20.16 14.50
C GLY A 478 10.63 20.05 14.02
N ASP A 479 11.43 19.29 14.75
CA ASP A 479 12.85 19.04 14.48
C ASP A 479 13.10 17.77 13.67
N ALA A 480 12.06 17.06 13.19
CA ALA A 480 12.21 15.84 12.41
C ALA A 480 12.97 16.10 11.09
N LYS A 481 13.77 15.13 10.67
CA LYS A 481 14.65 15.21 9.49
C LYS A 481 14.40 14.04 8.54
N GLU A 482 14.85 14.15 7.30
CA GLU A 482 14.84 13.06 6.33
C GLU A 482 15.68 11.87 6.85
N ASN A 483 15.23 10.65 6.60
CA ASN A 483 15.84 9.44 7.16
C ASN A 483 17.33 9.31 6.82
N TRP A 484 17.71 9.49 5.55
CA TRP A 484 19.09 9.42 5.10
C TRP A 484 19.99 10.49 5.76
N ALA A 485 19.45 11.68 6.02
CA ALA A 485 20.20 12.79 6.60
C ALA A 485 20.55 12.54 8.07
N ILE A 486 19.66 11.90 8.83
CA ILE A 486 19.92 11.47 10.22
C ILE A 486 21.07 10.45 10.24
N ILE A 487 20.99 9.43 9.39
CA ILE A 487 22.02 8.38 9.26
C ILE A 487 23.36 8.99 8.89
N ARG A 488 23.38 9.93 7.93
CA ARG A 488 24.60 10.65 7.55
C ARG A 488 25.17 11.49 8.69
N ALA A 489 24.33 12.18 9.47
CA ALA A 489 24.80 12.96 10.61
C ALA A 489 25.41 12.07 11.70
N LEU A 490 24.80 10.93 12.00
CA LEU A 490 25.32 9.94 12.95
C LEU A 490 26.65 9.35 12.46
N SER A 491 26.76 9.00 11.18
CA SER A 491 27.97 8.43 10.58
C SER A 491 29.18 9.38 10.70
N GLY A 492 28.97 10.68 10.46
CA GLY A 492 30.01 11.68 10.59
C GLY A 492 30.56 11.79 12.01
N LYS A 493 29.71 11.65 13.01
CA LYS A 493 30.11 11.63 14.44
C LYS A 493 30.80 10.33 14.84
N LEU A 494 30.51 9.21 14.18
CA LEU A 494 31.15 7.91 14.39
C LEU A 494 32.47 7.76 13.59
N ASN A 495 32.92 8.78 12.86
CA ASN A 495 34.05 8.76 11.93
C ASN A 495 33.89 7.67 10.83
N CYS A 496 32.67 7.37 10.43
CA CYS A 496 32.32 6.47 9.35
C CYS A 496 31.87 7.30 8.14
N ASP A 497 32.79 7.59 7.21
CA ASP A 497 32.46 8.37 6.03
C ASP A 497 31.64 7.54 5.04
N LEU A 498 30.42 8.00 4.74
CA LEU A 498 29.54 7.36 3.76
C LEU A 498 29.75 7.86 2.32
N GLY A 499 30.55 8.92 2.14
CA GLY A 499 30.93 9.48 0.83
C GLY A 499 29.83 10.29 0.16
N PHE A 500 28.77 10.71 0.88
CA PHE A 500 27.71 11.59 0.36
C PHE A 500 27.28 12.63 1.40
N ASN A 501 26.89 13.81 0.92
CA ASN A 501 26.40 14.92 1.74
C ASN A 501 25.02 15.46 1.28
N SER A 502 24.51 14.96 0.16
CA SER A 502 23.22 15.33 -0.41
C SER A 502 22.47 14.08 -0.89
N LEU A 503 21.15 14.22 -1.07
CA LEU A 503 20.34 13.14 -1.67
C LEU A 503 20.81 12.79 -3.08
N SER A 504 21.21 13.78 -3.88
CA SER A 504 21.71 13.56 -5.22
C SER A 504 23.00 12.73 -5.24
N GLU A 505 23.94 12.98 -4.33
CA GLU A 505 25.17 12.19 -4.19
C GLU A 505 24.87 10.76 -3.71
N LEU A 506 23.94 10.62 -2.76
CA LEU A 506 23.45 9.32 -2.28
C LEU A 506 22.82 8.51 -3.42
N GLN A 507 21.94 9.14 -4.21
CA GLN A 507 21.31 8.49 -5.38
C GLN A 507 22.35 8.12 -6.44
N SER A 508 23.35 8.96 -6.69
CA SER A 508 24.43 8.63 -7.64
C SER A 508 25.16 7.36 -7.20
N GLN A 509 25.54 7.25 -5.92
CA GLN A 509 26.20 6.05 -5.40
C GLN A 509 25.28 4.81 -5.45
N LEU A 510 24.00 4.99 -5.14
CA LEU A 510 23.01 3.91 -5.23
C LEU A 510 22.87 3.40 -6.67
N PHE A 511 22.78 4.30 -7.64
CA PHE A 511 22.62 3.96 -9.05
C PHE A 511 23.88 3.34 -9.66
N ASP A 512 25.06 3.78 -9.24
CA ASP A 512 26.33 3.19 -9.63
C ASP A 512 26.48 1.75 -9.10
N ALA A 513 26.04 1.51 -7.84
CA ALA A 513 26.09 0.19 -7.24
C ALA A 513 24.96 -0.74 -7.74
N PHE A 514 23.78 -0.20 -8.02
CA PHE A 514 22.57 -0.93 -8.42
C PHE A 514 21.89 -0.27 -9.63
N PRO A 515 22.44 -0.41 -10.85
CA PRO A 515 21.97 0.31 -12.05
C PRO A 515 20.51 0.07 -12.42
N HIS A 516 19.91 -1.07 -12.01
CA HIS A 516 18.51 -1.35 -12.28
C HIS A 516 17.55 -0.43 -11.51
N ILE A 517 17.95 0.10 -10.36
CA ILE A 517 17.16 1.04 -9.56
C ILE A 517 17.06 2.41 -10.24
N SER A 518 18.07 2.81 -11.04
CA SER A 518 18.04 4.08 -11.77
C SER A 518 16.99 4.14 -12.89
N LYS A 519 16.50 2.96 -13.34
CA LYS A 519 15.52 2.85 -14.43
C LYS A 519 14.10 3.02 -13.88
N LEU A 520 13.77 4.23 -13.48
CA LEU A 520 12.46 4.54 -12.91
C LEU A 520 11.32 4.15 -13.86
N ASN A 521 10.29 3.54 -13.30
CA ASN A 521 9.10 3.03 -13.99
C ASN A 521 9.36 1.89 -14.99
N GLU A 522 10.57 1.34 -15.06
CA GLU A 522 10.89 0.20 -15.90
C GLU A 522 11.12 -1.06 -15.05
N ILE A 523 10.75 -2.23 -15.58
CA ILE A 523 11.03 -3.52 -14.94
C ILE A 523 12.29 -4.09 -15.54
N SER A 524 13.32 -4.26 -14.72
CA SER A 524 14.52 -4.99 -15.12
C SER A 524 14.27 -6.48 -15.09
N LYS A 525 14.60 -7.18 -16.18
CA LYS A 525 14.48 -8.63 -16.25
C LYS A 525 15.35 -9.29 -15.18
N SER A 526 14.79 -10.25 -14.49
CA SER A 526 15.52 -11.17 -13.61
C SER A 526 15.81 -12.47 -14.36
N GLU A 527 17.00 -13.01 -14.19
CA GLU A 527 17.27 -14.38 -14.64
C GLU A 527 16.42 -15.33 -13.81
N TRP A 528 15.98 -16.45 -14.42
CA TRP A 528 15.17 -17.42 -13.73
C TRP A 528 15.97 -18.12 -12.64
N LEU A 529 15.30 -18.45 -11.56
CA LEU A 529 15.81 -19.15 -10.38
C LEU A 529 16.65 -20.38 -10.73
N ASN A 530 17.97 -20.29 -10.52
CA ASN A 530 18.89 -21.41 -10.70
C ASN A 530 19.21 -22.15 -9.39
N SER A 531 18.95 -21.50 -8.24
CA SER A 531 19.25 -22.04 -6.92
C SER A 531 18.19 -23.05 -6.47
N ASP A 532 18.61 -24.10 -5.80
CA ASP A 532 17.72 -25.01 -5.08
C ASP A 532 17.64 -24.59 -3.62
N PHE A 533 16.42 -24.49 -3.10
CA PHE A 533 16.17 -24.11 -1.71
C PHE A 533 15.96 -25.36 -0.87
N LYS A 534 16.73 -25.45 0.20
CA LYS A 534 16.59 -26.50 1.21
C LYS A 534 16.08 -25.87 2.49
N GLY A 535 15.01 -26.40 3.04
CA GLY A 535 14.40 -25.92 4.28
C GLY A 535 13.66 -27.04 4.99
N PHE A 536 13.19 -26.73 6.17
CA PHE A 536 12.27 -27.57 6.90
C PHE A 536 10.99 -27.78 6.06
N SER A 537 10.42 -28.96 6.08
CA SER A 537 9.17 -29.30 5.40
C SER A 537 8.10 -29.56 6.43
N SER A 538 6.99 -28.87 6.34
CA SER A 538 5.79 -29.13 7.13
C SER A 538 4.60 -29.43 6.21
N ASN A 539 3.55 -30.04 6.79
CA ASN A 539 2.25 -30.21 6.14
C ASN A 539 1.19 -29.32 6.79
N LEU A 540 1.62 -28.25 7.42
CA LEU A 540 0.71 -27.28 8.03
C LEU A 540 0.00 -26.47 6.95
N PRO A 541 -1.28 -26.10 7.15
CA PRO A 541 -1.99 -25.23 6.23
C PRO A 541 -1.40 -23.82 6.27
N PHE A 542 -1.42 -23.14 5.12
CA PHE A 542 -1.02 -21.75 5.01
C PHE A 542 -1.94 -20.86 5.83
N LYS A 543 -1.40 -19.75 6.30
CA LYS A 543 -2.11 -18.77 7.15
C LYS A 543 -2.54 -17.55 6.35
N VAL A 544 -3.55 -16.85 6.84
CA VAL A 544 -3.82 -15.47 6.39
C VAL A 544 -2.75 -14.57 6.98
N TYR A 545 -2.07 -13.79 6.15
CA TYR A 545 -0.97 -12.94 6.60
C TYR A 545 -1.45 -11.74 7.41
N TYR A 546 -2.48 -11.03 6.93
CA TYR A 546 -3.11 -9.91 7.65
C TYR A 546 -4.52 -10.26 8.12
N GLU A 547 -4.80 -10.01 9.40
CA GLU A 547 -6.16 -10.07 9.94
C GLU A 547 -6.92 -8.78 9.71
N ASN A 548 -6.23 -7.63 9.67
CA ASN A 548 -6.83 -6.33 9.57
C ASN A 548 -6.12 -5.42 8.55
N PHE A 549 -6.76 -5.22 7.42
CA PHE A 549 -6.29 -4.38 6.33
C PHE A 549 -5.97 -2.93 6.72
N TYR A 550 -6.73 -2.35 7.66
CA TYR A 550 -6.64 -0.95 8.03
C TYR A 550 -5.61 -0.62 9.11
N LYS A 551 -4.86 -1.64 9.62
CA LYS A 551 -3.93 -1.46 10.76
C LYS A 551 -2.53 -2.05 10.50
N THR A 552 -2.12 -2.13 9.25
CA THR A 552 -0.90 -2.84 8.86
C THR A 552 0.40 -2.09 9.16
N ASN A 553 0.37 -0.76 9.36
CA ASN A 553 1.56 0.05 9.61
C ASN A 553 1.28 1.19 10.60
N PRO A 554 2.31 1.89 11.13
CA PRO A 554 2.13 2.91 12.16
C PRO A 554 1.28 4.12 11.70
N ILE A 555 1.36 4.53 10.44
CA ILE A 555 0.56 5.64 9.91
C ILE A 555 -0.93 5.25 9.88
N ALA A 556 -1.22 4.06 9.39
CA ALA A 556 -2.58 3.52 9.34
C ALA A 556 -3.17 3.32 10.75
N ARG A 557 -2.36 2.87 11.72
CA ARG A 557 -2.77 2.75 13.13
C ARG A 557 -3.04 4.11 13.78
N ALA A 558 -2.33 5.17 13.39
CA ALA A 558 -2.55 6.53 13.87
C ALA A 558 -3.81 7.18 13.28
N SER A 559 -4.32 6.71 12.14
CA SER A 559 -5.51 7.26 11.47
C SER A 559 -6.78 6.96 12.25
N LEU A 560 -7.56 8.00 12.60
CA LEU A 560 -8.89 7.82 13.19
C LEU A 560 -9.92 7.35 12.16
N ILE A 561 -9.81 7.80 10.92
CA ILE A 561 -10.71 7.40 9.83
C ILE A 561 -10.60 5.88 9.63
N LEU A 562 -9.38 5.37 9.49
CA LEU A 562 -9.15 3.93 9.29
C LEU A 562 -9.49 3.10 10.53
N ASN A 563 -9.27 3.64 11.73
CA ASN A 563 -9.68 2.98 12.98
C ASN A 563 -11.20 2.85 13.11
N ASN A 564 -11.96 3.87 12.74
CA ASN A 564 -13.42 3.84 12.75
C ASN A 564 -13.96 2.86 11.70
N LEU A 565 -13.37 2.86 10.50
CA LEU A 565 -13.73 1.92 9.43
C LEU A 565 -13.44 0.46 9.83
N SER A 566 -12.30 0.22 10.48
CA SER A 566 -11.95 -1.11 11.01
C SER A 566 -12.95 -1.60 12.05
N LYS A 567 -13.47 -0.72 12.91
CA LYS A 567 -14.47 -1.06 13.93
C LYS A 567 -15.83 -1.38 13.30
N SER A 568 -16.29 -0.62 12.33
CA SER A 568 -17.56 -0.86 11.64
C SER A 568 -17.55 -2.22 10.91
N LYS A 569 -16.48 -2.51 10.16
CA LYS A 569 -16.34 -3.80 9.47
C LYS A 569 -16.26 -5.00 10.40
N ASN A 570 -15.63 -4.86 11.57
CA ASN A 570 -15.60 -5.94 12.56
C ASN A 570 -17.01 -6.20 13.16
N ALA A 571 -17.81 -5.15 13.36
CA ALA A 571 -19.18 -5.30 13.82
C ALA A 571 -20.06 -5.99 12.76
N ASP A 572 -19.95 -5.60 11.49
CA ASP A 572 -20.68 -6.21 10.37
C ASP A 572 -20.31 -7.69 10.19
N ASN A 573 -19.03 -8.05 10.33
CA ASN A 573 -18.58 -9.44 10.26
C ASN A 573 -19.10 -10.29 11.43
N GLN A 574 -19.23 -9.71 12.63
CA GLN A 574 -19.82 -10.41 13.79
C GLN A 574 -21.32 -10.65 13.60
N ILE A 575 -22.05 -9.71 13.01
CA ILE A 575 -23.48 -9.87 12.70
C ILE A 575 -23.68 -10.98 11.67
N ARG A 576 -22.92 -10.96 10.56
CA ARG A 576 -22.98 -11.99 9.51
C ARG A 576 -22.57 -13.40 9.97
N ALA A 577 -21.68 -13.50 10.96
CA ALA A 577 -21.29 -14.77 11.54
C ALA A 577 -22.32 -15.31 12.54
N ALA A 578 -23.26 -14.47 12.99
CA ALA A 578 -24.36 -14.84 13.91
C ALA A 578 -25.67 -15.19 13.16
N GLU A 579 -25.79 -14.82 11.88
CA GLU A 579 -26.84 -15.22 10.94
C GLU A 579 -26.48 -16.55 10.25
#